data_fa5c92e342d88d8df54ef60dac97bb79
#
_entry.id   fa5c92e342d88d8df54ef60dac97bb79
#
_cell.length_a   1.000
_cell.length_b   1.000
_cell.length_c   1.000
_cell.angle_alpha   90.00
_cell.angle_beta   90.00
_cell.angle_gamma   90.00
#
_symmetry.space_group_name_H-M   'P 1'
#
loop_
_entity.id
_entity.type
_entity.pdbx_description
1 polymer ?
#
loop_
_entity_poly.entity_id
_entity_poly.type
_entity_poly.pdbx_seq_one_letter_code
_entity_poly.pdbx_strand_id
1 'polypeptide(L)' 'MSVEVAKNARELLLKEYRGVLSTHSKAMPGFPFGSVVPYCLDEHGRPLILISRIAQHTHNLQKDPKCSLFVGERG' A
#
# COMPACT_ATOMS: atom_id res chain seq x y z
N MET A 1 16.13 11.53 5.71
CA MET A 1 16.43 10.15 5.27
C MET A 1 17.73 10.17 4.48
N SER A 2 18.64 9.25 4.75
CA SER A 2 19.90 9.18 4.00
C SER A 2 19.67 8.61 2.60
N VAL A 3 20.60 8.90 1.68
CA VAL A 3 20.56 8.37 0.30
C VAL A 3 20.57 6.83 0.32
N GLU A 4 21.36 6.23 1.22
CA GLU A 4 21.45 4.79 1.34
C GLU A 4 20.12 4.16 1.79
N VAL A 5 19.44 4.77 2.76
CA VAL A 5 18.14 4.28 3.24
C VAL A 5 17.10 4.39 2.13
N ALA A 6 17.09 5.48 1.37
CA ALA A 6 16.18 5.66 0.25
C ALA A 6 16.42 4.62 -0.84
N LYS A 7 17.70 4.31 -1.14
CA LYS A 7 18.07 3.27 -2.10
C LYS A 7 17.58 1.89 -1.65
N ASN A 8 17.79 1.55 -0.38
CA ASN A 8 17.36 0.27 0.18
C ASN A 8 15.84 0.12 0.13
N ALA A 9 15.11 1.20 0.41
CA ALA A 9 13.65 1.18 0.32
C ALA A 9 13.18 0.92 -1.12
N ARG A 10 13.80 1.57 -2.10
CA ARG A 10 13.46 1.34 -3.51
C ARG A 10 13.78 -0.07 -3.95
N GLU A 11 14.91 -0.63 -3.53
CA GLU A 11 15.27 -2.01 -3.84
C GLU A 11 14.27 -3.00 -3.27
N LEU A 12 13.78 -2.75 -2.04
CA LEU A 12 12.75 -3.58 -1.42
C LEU A 12 11.45 -3.51 -2.24
N LEU A 13 11.02 -2.33 -2.65
CA LEU A 13 9.81 -2.16 -3.45
C LEU A 13 9.91 -2.87 -4.80
N LEU A 14 11.09 -2.85 -5.43
CA LEU A 14 11.31 -3.55 -6.70
C LEU A 14 11.31 -5.06 -6.53
N LYS A 15 11.83 -5.55 -5.42
CA LYS A 15 11.96 -6.98 -5.15
C LYS A 15 10.63 -7.62 -4.77
N GLU A 16 9.83 -6.92 -3.98
CA GLU A 16 8.54 -7.40 -3.52
C GLU A 16 7.44 -6.98 -4.49
N TYR A 17 6.31 -7.66 -4.47
CA TYR A 17 5.17 -7.35 -5.34
C TYR A 17 3.83 -7.32 -4.61
N ARG A 18 3.84 -7.50 -3.30
CA ARG A 18 2.66 -7.43 -2.45
C ARG A 18 2.97 -6.62 -1.20
N GLY A 19 1.97 -5.88 -0.74
CA GLY A 19 2.07 -5.12 0.49
C GLY A 19 0.78 -5.17 1.27
N VAL A 20 0.81 -4.63 2.47
CA VAL A 20 -0.40 -4.45 3.29
C VAL A 20 -0.84 -3.01 3.15
N LEU A 21 -2.02 -2.82 2.55
CA LEU A 21 -2.65 -1.52 2.42
C LEU A 21 -3.52 -1.27 3.65
N SER A 22 -3.21 -0.22 4.40
CA SER A 22 -3.98 0.18 5.57
C SER A 22 -4.84 1.39 5.21
N THR A 23 -6.14 1.28 5.45
CA THR A 23 -7.12 2.32 5.17
C THR A 23 -7.97 2.57 6.41
N HIS A 24 -8.77 3.65 6.39
CA HIS A 24 -9.76 3.91 7.43
C HIS A 24 -11.06 3.20 7.06
N SER A 25 -11.58 2.38 7.97
CA SER A 25 -12.78 1.60 7.72
C SER A 25 -14.00 2.51 7.50
N LYS A 26 -14.71 2.30 6.38
CA LYS A 26 -15.97 2.97 6.11
C LYS A 26 -17.11 2.39 6.96
N ALA A 27 -17.11 1.06 7.13
CA ALA A 27 -18.15 0.37 7.89
C ALA A 27 -18.04 0.59 9.39
N MET A 28 -16.80 0.76 9.89
CA MET A 28 -16.54 0.97 11.32
C MET A 28 -15.66 2.20 11.50
N PRO A 29 -16.22 3.41 11.48
CA PRO A 29 -15.45 4.64 11.60
C PRO A 29 -14.53 4.64 12.83
N GLY A 30 -13.30 5.10 12.64
CA GLY A 30 -12.28 5.12 13.68
C GLY A 30 -11.43 3.85 13.77
N PHE A 31 -11.78 2.80 13.03
CA PHE A 31 -10.99 1.57 13.00
C PHE A 31 -10.14 1.49 11.73
N PRO A 32 -8.88 1.05 11.84
CA PRO A 32 -8.07 0.78 10.67
C PRO A 32 -8.51 -0.52 10.00
N PHE A 33 -8.26 -0.61 8.70
CA PHE A 33 -8.55 -1.80 7.91
C PHE A 33 -7.32 -2.14 7.08
N GLY A 34 -6.77 -3.35 7.26
CA GLY A 34 -5.58 -3.81 6.55
C GLY A 34 -5.94 -4.88 5.53
N SER A 35 -5.35 -4.81 4.34
CA SER A 35 -5.55 -5.84 3.31
C SER A 35 -4.25 -6.07 2.54
N VAL A 36 -4.01 -7.31 2.12
CA VAL A 36 -2.89 -7.63 1.25
C VAL A 36 -3.26 -7.28 -0.18
N VAL A 37 -2.43 -6.46 -0.83
CA VAL A 37 -2.68 -6.01 -2.20
C VAL A 37 -1.45 -6.21 -3.06
N PRO A 38 -1.61 -6.57 -4.35
CA PRO A 38 -0.50 -6.54 -5.29
C PRO A 38 -0.22 -5.11 -5.70
N TYR A 39 1.02 -4.83 -6.04
CA TYR A 39 1.41 -3.53 -6.57
C TYR A 39 2.50 -3.69 -7.62
N CYS A 40 2.67 -2.67 -8.43
CA CYS A 40 3.83 -2.52 -9.29
C CYS A 40 4.34 -1.07 -9.17
N LEU A 41 5.54 -0.83 -9.62
CA LEU A 41 6.10 0.53 -9.62
C LEU A 41 5.93 1.16 -10.98
N ASP A 42 5.62 2.47 -11.00
CA ASP A 42 5.64 3.23 -12.23
C ASP A 42 7.09 3.61 -12.61
N GLU A 43 7.26 4.34 -13.71
CA GLU A 43 8.58 4.75 -14.20
C GLU A 43 9.35 5.66 -13.23
N HIS A 44 8.64 6.28 -12.28
CA HIS A 44 9.24 7.14 -11.25
C HIS A 44 9.43 6.42 -9.91
N GLY A 45 9.20 5.10 -9.87
CA GLY A 45 9.34 4.31 -8.65
C GLY A 45 8.18 4.47 -7.67
N ARG A 46 7.04 5.02 -8.10
CA ARG A 46 5.85 5.16 -7.26
C ARG A 46 5.00 3.90 -7.32
N PRO A 47 4.51 3.41 -6.18
CA PRO A 47 3.68 2.20 -6.20
C PRO A 47 2.30 2.48 -6.81
N LEU A 48 1.89 1.59 -7.71
CA LEU A 48 0.56 1.55 -8.29
C LEU A 48 -0.15 0.30 -7.77
N ILE A 49 -1.30 0.48 -7.18
CA ILE A 49 -2.04 -0.60 -6.54
C ILE A 49 -3.24 -0.96 -7.40
N LEU A 50 -3.36 -2.26 -7.71
CA LEU A 50 -4.48 -2.78 -8.46
C LEU A 50 -5.56 -3.23 -7.47
N ILE A 51 -6.70 -2.53 -7.44
CA ILE A 51 -7.79 -2.82 -6.52
C ILE A 51 -9.10 -3.02 -7.27
N SER A 52 -9.95 -3.87 -6.70
CA SER A 52 -11.28 -4.16 -7.23
C SER A 52 -12.29 -3.10 -6.79
N ARG A 53 -13.27 -2.78 -7.65
CA ARG A 53 -14.36 -1.86 -7.31
C ARG A 53 -15.20 -2.34 -6.14
N ILE A 54 -15.31 -3.65 -5.94
CA ILE A 54 -16.17 -4.24 -4.89
C ILE A 54 -15.41 -4.55 -3.61
N ALA A 55 -14.09 -4.37 -3.60
CA ALA A 55 -13.29 -4.65 -2.42
C ALA A 55 -13.55 -3.61 -1.32
N GLN A 56 -13.50 -4.04 -0.07
CA GLN A 56 -13.74 -3.15 1.07
C GLN A 56 -12.73 -2.00 1.12
N HIS A 57 -11.45 -2.27 0.81
CA HIS A 57 -10.44 -1.20 0.80
C HIS A 57 -10.74 -0.12 -0.25
N THR A 58 -11.37 -0.48 -1.39
CA THR A 58 -11.79 0.50 -2.38
C THR A 58 -12.85 1.43 -1.82
N HIS A 59 -13.86 0.88 -1.14
CA HIS A 59 -14.91 1.67 -0.50
C HIS A 59 -14.34 2.56 0.60
N ASN A 60 -13.39 2.05 1.38
CA ASN A 60 -12.73 2.82 2.43
C ASN A 60 -11.98 4.03 1.85
N LEU A 61 -11.24 3.83 0.74
CA LEU A 61 -10.48 4.90 0.08
C LEU A 61 -11.37 5.95 -0.55
N GLN A 62 -12.53 5.56 -1.07
CA GLN A 62 -13.50 6.51 -1.63
C GLN A 62 -14.06 7.45 -0.57
N LYS A 63 -14.23 6.94 0.65
CA LYS A 63 -14.71 7.76 1.77
C LYS A 63 -13.59 8.59 2.39
N ASP A 64 -12.41 8.00 2.58
CA ASP A 64 -11.25 8.66 3.17
C ASP A 64 -10.00 8.16 2.43
N PRO A 65 -9.37 9.02 1.61
CA PRO A 65 -8.23 8.60 0.80
C PRO A 65 -6.93 8.42 1.58
N LYS A 66 -6.90 8.74 2.86
CA LYS A 66 -5.71 8.55 3.67
C LYS A 66 -5.44 7.06 3.84
N CYS A 67 -4.21 6.64 3.55
CA CYS A 67 -3.80 5.24 3.60
C CYS A 67 -2.30 5.13 3.80
N SER A 68 -1.87 3.92 4.09
CA SER A 68 -0.44 3.59 4.12
C SER A 68 -0.21 2.23 3.46
N LEU A 69 0.97 2.04 2.89
CA LEU A 69 1.37 0.77 2.29
C LEU A 69 2.61 0.26 3.02
N PHE A 70 2.50 -0.91 3.62
CA PHE A 70 3.62 -1.60 4.24
C PHE A 70 4.12 -2.71 3.33
N VAL A 71 5.42 -2.71 3.05
CA VAL A 71 6.08 -3.75 2.27
C VAL A 71 7.22 -4.29 3.11
N GLY A 72 7.16 -5.57 3.45
CA GLY A 72 8.18 -6.24 4.25
C GLY A 72 8.97 -7.25 3.45
N GLU A 73 10.15 -7.58 3.93
CA GLU A 73 10.95 -8.65 3.34
C GLU A 73 10.31 -10.00 3.66
N ARG A 74 10.27 -10.86 2.64
CA ARG A 74 9.89 -12.26 2.86
C ARG A 74 11.10 -12.99 3.42
N GLY A 75 10.91 -13.55 4.60
CA GLY A 75 11.96 -14.19 5.37
C GLY A 75 12.69 -15.34 4.71
#